data_287766c59ec25d79dec601a771950068
#
_entry.id   287766c59ec25d79dec601a771950068
#
_cell.length_a   1.000
_cell.length_b   1.000
_cell.length_c   1.000
_cell.angle_alpha   90.00
_cell.angle_beta   90.00
_cell.angle_gamma   90.00
#
_symmetry.space_group_name_H-M   'P 1'
#
loop_
_entity.id
_entity.type
_entity.pdbx_description
1 polymer ?
#
loop_
_entity_poly.entity_id
_entity_poly.type
_entity_poly.pdbx_seq_one_letter_code
_entity_poly.pdbx_strand_id
1 'polypeptide(L)'
;MKKFITFFNELANSWWGAVAFYTILPLPSHWSLQLGQIARFAPIVGVLIGCLLALGDWCLSACHVPILTRSAIVVAGNIALTGGLHLDGVIDTADGLAVLNPERRLTVMKESTTGAFGVMAAVIVLLLKVSALSEINQYRWLILIISSGWARWGQVGAIALYPYFKAEGKGSFHKD
;
A
#
# COMPACT_ATOMS: atom_id res chain seq x y z
N MET A 1 13.10 -32.15 13.17
CA MET A 1 11.65 -31.90 13.09
C MET A 1 11.23 -30.63 13.84
N LYS A 2 11.56 -30.41 15.13
CA LYS A 2 11.21 -29.19 15.88
C LYS A 2 11.66 -27.87 15.21
N LYS A 3 12.93 -27.76 14.77
CA LYS A 3 13.46 -26.56 14.10
C LYS A 3 12.71 -26.22 12.80
N PHE A 4 12.25 -27.21 12.05
CA PHE A 4 11.48 -27.03 10.82
C PHE A 4 10.09 -26.46 11.11
N ILE A 5 9.41 -26.99 12.14
CA ILE A 5 8.08 -26.51 12.57
C ILE A 5 8.19 -25.06 13.07
N THR A 6 9.21 -24.73 13.87
CA THR A 6 9.45 -23.37 14.36
C THR A 6 9.64 -22.38 13.20
N PHE A 7 10.47 -22.75 12.22
CA PHE A 7 10.70 -21.93 11.03
C PHE A 7 9.42 -21.66 10.23
N PHE A 8 8.58 -22.67 10.01
CA PHE A 8 7.30 -22.48 9.32
C PHE A 8 6.33 -21.60 10.10
N ASN A 9 6.29 -21.74 11.44
CA ASN A 9 5.46 -20.88 12.28
C ASN A 9 5.92 -19.42 12.25
N GLU A 10 7.23 -19.17 12.29
CA GLU A 10 7.78 -17.82 12.17
C GLU A 10 7.46 -17.20 10.80
N LEU A 11 7.61 -17.99 9.73
CA LEU A 11 7.27 -17.55 8.38
C LEU A 11 5.78 -17.21 8.24
N ALA A 12 4.91 -18.06 8.76
CA ALA A 12 3.47 -17.82 8.77
C ALA A 12 3.09 -16.58 9.60
N ASN A 13 3.67 -16.41 10.78
CA ASN A 13 3.43 -15.25 11.64
C ASN A 13 3.90 -13.93 10.99
N SER A 14 5.05 -13.96 10.29
CA SER A 14 5.54 -12.81 9.53
C SER A 14 4.67 -12.51 8.30
N TRP A 15 4.15 -13.54 7.62
CA TRP A 15 3.18 -13.37 6.53
C TRP A 15 1.91 -12.67 7.01
N TRP A 16 1.31 -13.17 8.08
CA TRP A 16 0.11 -12.55 8.65
C TRP A 16 0.39 -11.16 9.22
N GLY A 17 1.59 -10.94 9.78
CA GLY A 17 2.07 -9.61 10.16
C GLY A 17 2.13 -8.65 8.97
N ALA A 18 2.59 -9.12 7.80
CA ALA A 18 2.58 -8.32 6.58
C ALA A 18 1.17 -8.01 6.10
N VAL A 19 0.25 -8.98 6.09
CA VAL A 19 -1.16 -8.76 5.73
C VAL A 19 -1.80 -7.73 6.67
N ALA A 20 -1.60 -7.84 7.99
CA ALA A 20 -2.11 -6.90 8.97
C ALA A 20 -1.56 -5.47 8.79
N PHE A 21 -0.28 -5.36 8.41
CA PHE A 21 0.37 -4.06 8.24
C PHE A 21 -0.04 -3.35 6.95
N TYR A 22 -0.16 -4.10 5.85
CA TYR A 22 -0.42 -3.52 4.53
C TYR A 22 -1.89 -3.45 4.15
N THR A 23 -2.78 -4.04 4.95
CA THR A 23 -4.22 -4.08 4.67
C THR A 23 -5.04 -3.87 5.94
N ILE A 24 -6.30 -3.49 5.76
CA ILE A 24 -7.30 -3.43 6.85
C ILE A 24 -8.06 -4.76 7.03
N LEU A 25 -7.61 -5.84 6.39
CA LEU A 25 -8.29 -7.13 6.48
C LEU A 25 -8.31 -7.62 7.94
N PRO A 26 -9.47 -8.01 8.47
CA PRO A 26 -9.58 -8.44 9.85
C PRO A 26 -8.86 -9.79 10.03
N LEU A 27 -7.90 -9.82 10.95
CA LEU A 27 -7.21 -11.04 11.34
C LEU A 27 -7.64 -11.44 12.77
N PRO A 28 -7.65 -12.74 13.08
CA PRO A 28 -7.98 -13.20 14.41
C PRO A 28 -7.03 -12.63 15.46
N SER A 29 -7.56 -12.05 16.53
CA SER A 29 -6.78 -11.37 17.59
C SER A 29 -5.85 -12.28 18.38
N HIS A 30 -6.07 -13.61 18.31
CA HIS A 30 -5.25 -14.62 19.00
C HIS A 30 -4.00 -15.05 18.19
N TRP A 31 -3.81 -14.54 16.96
CA TRP A 31 -2.63 -14.84 16.17
C TRP A 31 -1.45 -14.01 16.66
N SER A 32 -0.29 -14.66 16.84
CA SER A 32 0.95 -13.99 17.18
C SER A 32 1.56 -13.36 15.91
N LEU A 33 1.27 -12.08 15.68
CA LEU A 33 1.78 -11.35 14.53
C LEU A 33 3.24 -10.92 14.80
N GLN A 34 4.14 -11.27 13.90
CA GLN A 34 5.53 -10.77 13.92
C GLN A 34 5.67 -9.67 12.88
N LEU A 35 6.10 -8.49 13.33
CA LEU A 35 6.33 -7.34 12.43
C LEU A 35 7.78 -7.28 11.90
N GLY A 36 8.67 -8.11 12.40
CA GLY A 36 10.03 -8.24 11.86
C GLY A 36 10.02 -8.82 10.44
N GLN A 37 10.83 -8.25 9.55
CA GLN A 37 11.03 -8.71 8.16
C GLN A 37 9.77 -8.82 7.28
N ILE A 38 8.70 -8.09 7.62
CA ILE A 38 7.44 -8.11 6.84
C ILE A 38 7.61 -7.53 5.43
N ALA A 39 8.62 -6.67 5.21
CA ALA A 39 8.89 -6.06 3.92
C ALA A 39 9.09 -7.10 2.79
N ARG A 40 9.70 -8.25 3.09
CA ARG A 40 9.90 -9.35 2.12
C ARG A 40 8.60 -9.90 1.53
N PHE A 41 7.50 -9.79 2.26
CA PHE A 41 6.17 -10.25 1.83
C PHE A 41 5.36 -9.16 1.13
N ALA A 42 5.81 -7.91 1.16
CA ALA A 42 5.07 -6.79 0.58
C ALA A 42 4.65 -7.03 -0.88
N PRO A 43 5.49 -7.54 -1.80
CA PRO A 43 5.07 -7.80 -3.18
C PRO A 43 3.93 -8.83 -3.27
N ILE A 44 3.98 -9.89 -2.45
CA ILE A 44 2.95 -10.94 -2.46
C ILE A 44 1.64 -10.40 -1.87
N VAL A 45 1.70 -9.57 -0.82
CA VAL A 45 0.53 -8.85 -0.30
C VAL A 45 -0.02 -7.88 -1.36
N GLY A 46 0.86 -7.23 -2.13
CA GLY A 46 0.45 -6.42 -3.28
C GLY A 46 -0.34 -7.23 -4.31
N VAL A 47 0.13 -8.42 -4.66
CA VAL A 47 -0.60 -9.35 -5.55
C VAL A 47 -1.96 -9.74 -4.96
N LEU A 48 -2.03 -10.03 -3.66
CA LEU A 48 -3.29 -10.32 -2.96
C LEU A 48 -4.28 -9.16 -3.08
N ILE A 49 -3.83 -7.92 -2.81
CA ILE A 49 -4.65 -6.70 -2.97
C ILE A 49 -5.13 -6.60 -4.42
N GLY A 50 -4.22 -6.77 -5.39
CA GLY A 50 -4.55 -6.74 -6.82
C GLY A 50 -5.60 -7.78 -7.21
N CYS A 51 -5.52 -9.00 -6.67
CA CYS A 51 -6.54 -10.05 -6.89
C CYS A 51 -7.90 -9.65 -6.33
N LEU A 52 -7.96 -9.09 -5.13
CA LEU A 52 -9.21 -8.61 -4.52
C LEU A 52 -9.83 -7.48 -5.35
N LEU A 53 -9.01 -6.53 -5.81
CA LEU A 53 -9.47 -5.44 -6.68
C LEU A 53 -9.94 -5.95 -8.04
N ALA A 54 -9.24 -6.92 -8.64
CA ALA A 54 -9.62 -7.54 -9.89
C ALA A 54 -10.95 -8.30 -9.77
N LEU A 55 -11.15 -9.01 -8.66
CA LEU A 55 -12.42 -9.68 -8.37
C LEU A 55 -13.55 -8.65 -8.22
N GLY A 56 -13.32 -7.56 -7.48
CA GLY A 56 -14.29 -6.47 -7.33
C GLY A 56 -14.62 -5.82 -8.68
N ASP A 57 -13.62 -5.52 -9.52
CA ASP A 57 -13.81 -5.00 -10.87
C ASP A 57 -14.62 -5.94 -11.75
N TRP A 58 -14.37 -7.24 -11.67
CA TRP A 58 -15.14 -8.26 -12.38
C TRP A 58 -16.61 -8.31 -11.92
N CYS A 59 -16.86 -8.31 -10.60
CA CYS A 59 -18.22 -8.29 -10.06
C CYS A 59 -18.99 -7.04 -10.52
N LEU A 60 -18.36 -5.85 -10.43
CA LEU A 60 -18.98 -4.61 -10.90
C LEU A 60 -19.25 -4.63 -12.40
N SER A 61 -18.36 -5.27 -13.19
CA SER A 61 -18.57 -5.50 -14.63
C SER A 61 -19.77 -6.38 -14.91
N ALA A 62 -19.92 -7.46 -14.15
CA ALA A 62 -21.06 -8.37 -14.27
C ALA A 62 -22.40 -7.68 -13.92
N CYS A 63 -22.35 -6.67 -13.01
CA CYS A 63 -23.49 -5.81 -12.70
C CYS A 63 -23.68 -4.67 -13.72
N HIS A 64 -22.97 -4.67 -14.86
CA HIS A 64 -23.04 -3.64 -15.91
C HIS A 64 -22.72 -2.22 -15.43
N VAL A 65 -21.90 -2.06 -14.37
CA VAL A 65 -21.47 -0.74 -13.92
C VAL A 65 -20.57 -0.10 -14.99
N PRO A 66 -20.83 1.17 -15.40
CA PRO A 66 -20.02 1.85 -16.41
C PRO A 66 -18.54 1.93 -16.03
N ILE A 67 -17.65 1.84 -17.03
CA ILE A 67 -16.20 1.68 -16.81
C ILE A 67 -15.58 2.78 -15.96
N LEU A 68 -15.99 4.04 -16.13
CA LEU A 68 -15.50 5.17 -15.34
C LEU A 68 -15.88 5.03 -13.87
N THR A 69 -17.15 4.76 -13.59
CA THR A 69 -17.67 4.53 -12.21
C THR A 69 -16.98 3.33 -11.56
N ARG A 70 -16.85 2.24 -12.32
CA ARG A 70 -16.15 1.04 -11.88
C ARG A 70 -14.69 1.32 -11.54
N SER A 71 -14.00 2.10 -12.37
CA SER A 71 -12.60 2.52 -12.11
C SER A 71 -12.50 3.37 -10.84
N ALA A 72 -13.41 4.30 -10.62
CA ALA A 72 -13.46 5.10 -9.41
C ALA A 72 -13.68 4.23 -8.15
N ILE A 73 -14.61 3.26 -8.21
CA ILE A 73 -14.87 2.33 -7.10
C ILE A 73 -13.65 1.46 -6.82
N VAL A 74 -12.97 0.93 -7.85
CA VAL A 74 -11.76 0.12 -7.69
C VAL A 74 -10.62 0.92 -7.05
N VAL A 75 -10.41 2.18 -7.48
CA VAL A 75 -9.39 3.08 -6.90
C VAL A 75 -9.75 3.40 -5.44
N ALA A 76 -11.01 3.70 -5.12
CA ALA A 76 -11.46 3.90 -3.74
C ALA A 76 -11.30 2.62 -2.91
N GLY A 77 -11.61 1.46 -3.47
CA GLY A 77 -11.40 0.15 -2.85
C GLY A 77 -9.93 -0.12 -2.53
N ASN A 78 -9.00 0.29 -3.41
CA ASN A 78 -7.56 0.19 -3.13
C ASN A 78 -7.16 1.01 -1.91
N ILE A 79 -7.66 2.25 -1.79
CA ILE A 79 -7.41 3.12 -0.64
C ILE A 79 -7.97 2.49 0.63
N ALA A 80 -9.23 2.06 0.58
CA ALA A 80 -9.88 1.41 1.71
C ALA A 80 -9.11 0.15 2.16
N LEU A 81 -8.80 -0.79 1.25
CA LEU A 81 -8.08 -2.03 1.56
C LEU A 81 -6.72 -1.78 2.20
N THR A 82 -6.04 -0.70 1.85
CA THR A 82 -4.72 -0.35 2.39
C THR A 82 -4.78 0.61 3.57
N GLY A 83 -5.98 0.94 4.07
CA GLY A 83 -6.17 1.91 5.14
C GLY A 83 -5.63 3.31 4.79
N GLY A 84 -5.54 3.65 3.52
CA GLY A 84 -5.00 4.93 3.04
C GLY A 84 -3.48 5.10 3.15
N LEU A 85 -2.75 4.12 3.71
CA LEU A 85 -1.32 4.21 4.06
C LEU A 85 -0.43 4.82 2.96
N HIS A 86 -0.69 4.47 1.70
CA HIS A 86 0.13 4.92 0.58
C HIS A 86 -0.27 6.29 0.06
N LEU A 87 -1.56 6.62 0.14
CA LEU A 87 -2.05 7.95 -0.20
C LEU A 87 -1.59 8.98 0.85
N ASP A 88 -1.63 8.61 2.12
CA ASP A 88 -1.08 9.38 3.24
C ASP A 88 0.40 9.71 3.01
N GLY A 89 1.21 8.73 2.63
CA GLY A 89 2.61 8.95 2.27
C GLY A 89 2.82 9.91 1.08
N VAL A 90 1.92 9.93 0.10
CA VAL A 90 1.96 10.92 -1.00
C VAL A 90 1.64 12.31 -0.48
N ILE A 91 0.61 12.43 0.37
CA ILE A 91 0.19 13.68 1.01
C ILE A 91 1.33 14.27 1.83
N ASP A 92 1.86 13.48 2.77
CA ASP A 92 2.98 13.89 3.64
C ASP A 92 4.20 14.33 2.83
N THR A 93 4.53 13.56 1.78
CA THR A 93 5.68 13.89 0.92
C THR A 93 5.47 15.20 0.19
N ALA A 94 4.28 15.44 -0.35
CA ALA A 94 3.98 16.67 -1.08
C ALA A 94 4.03 17.90 -0.15
N ASP A 95 3.45 17.81 1.04
CA ASP A 95 3.51 18.87 2.03
C ASP A 95 4.94 19.12 2.54
N GLY A 96 5.70 18.05 2.78
CA GLY A 96 7.09 18.15 3.18
C GLY A 96 7.99 18.79 2.12
N LEU A 97 7.81 18.43 0.85
CA LEU A 97 8.58 19.00 -0.26
C LEU A 97 8.23 20.47 -0.53
N ALA A 98 7.04 20.90 -0.21
CA ALA A 98 6.63 22.30 -0.32
C ALA A 98 7.32 23.22 0.70
N VAL A 99 7.91 22.67 1.77
CA VAL A 99 8.66 23.43 2.76
C VAL A 99 10.04 23.79 2.22
N LEU A 100 10.33 25.10 2.17
CA LEU A 100 11.62 25.62 1.66
C LEU A 100 12.81 25.19 2.54
N ASN A 101 12.64 25.20 3.87
CA ASN A 101 13.69 24.75 4.79
C ASN A 101 13.75 23.22 4.89
N PRO A 102 14.83 22.55 4.38
CA PRO A 102 14.95 21.09 4.40
C PRO A 102 14.88 20.46 5.79
N GLU A 103 15.37 21.14 6.83
CA GLU A 103 15.37 20.65 8.21
C GLU A 103 13.97 20.51 8.79
N ARG A 104 13.02 21.34 8.32
CA ARG A 104 11.61 21.30 8.75
C ARG A 104 10.77 20.29 8.00
N ARG A 105 11.23 19.76 6.87
CA ARG A 105 10.43 18.83 6.02
C ARG A 105 9.97 17.61 6.79
N LEU A 106 10.88 16.96 7.53
CA LEU A 106 10.53 15.78 8.32
C LEU A 106 9.60 16.10 9.49
N THR A 107 9.63 17.32 10.03
CA THR A 107 8.69 17.75 11.06
C THR A 107 7.29 17.87 10.47
N VAL A 108 7.15 18.56 9.34
CA VAL A 108 5.87 18.71 8.64
C VAL A 108 5.28 17.36 8.24
N MET A 109 6.09 16.43 7.70
CA MET A 109 5.67 15.07 7.38
C MET A 109 5.25 14.22 8.60
N LYS A 110 5.47 14.67 9.82
CA LYS A 110 5.04 14.00 11.06
C LYS A 110 3.77 14.62 11.66
N GLU A 111 3.42 15.82 11.23
CA GLU A 111 2.22 16.49 11.70
C GLU A 111 0.98 15.75 11.18
N SER A 112 -0.06 15.68 12.01
CA SER A 112 -1.34 15.05 11.62
C SER A 112 -2.23 15.96 10.76
N THR A 113 -1.78 17.18 10.50
CA THR A 113 -2.51 18.17 9.69
C THR A 113 -2.09 18.06 8.22
N THR A 114 -3.06 17.94 7.34
CA THR A 114 -2.83 17.91 5.90
C THR A 114 -2.74 19.34 5.35
N GLY A 115 -1.67 19.65 4.64
CA GLY A 115 -1.47 20.93 3.98
C GLY A 115 -2.14 20.97 2.58
N ALA A 116 -2.15 22.16 1.98
CA ALA A 116 -2.77 22.37 0.67
C ALA A 116 -2.04 21.58 -0.45
N PHE A 117 -0.72 21.44 -0.38
CA PHE A 117 0.06 20.70 -1.38
C PHE A 117 -0.23 19.20 -1.31
N GLY A 118 -0.39 18.64 -0.11
CA GLY A 118 -0.80 17.25 0.08
C GLY A 118 -2.18 16.97 -0.52
N VAL A 119 -3.15 17.85 -0.28
CA VAL A 119 -4.50 17.73 -0.87
C VAL A 119 -4.44 17.78 -2.40
N MET A 120 -3.71 18.75 -2.97
CA MET A 120 -3.56 18.85 -4.42
C MET A 120 -2.90 17.60 -5.01
N ALA A 121 -1.84 17.09 -4.39
CA ALA A 121 -1.16 15.87 -4.83
C ALA A 121 -2.09 14.65 -4.77
N ALA A 122 -2.87 14.49 -3.70
CA ALA A 122 -3.86 13.43 -3.58
C ALA A 122 -4.89 13.49 -4.70
N VAL A 123 -5.49 14.65 -4.96
CA VAL A 123 -6.49 14.85 -6.02
C VAL A 123 -5.90 14.49 -7.38
N ILE A 124 -4.70 14.99 -7.70
CA ILE A 124 -4.04 14.68 -8.98
C ILE A 124 -3.80 13.18 -9.13
N VAL A 125 -3.24 12.52 -8.12
CA VAL A 125 -2.96 11.09 -8.17
C VAL A 125 -4.25 10.27 -8.33
N LEU A 126 -5.32 10.64 -7.64
CA LEU A 126 -6.60 9.94 -7.75
C LEU A 126 -7.23 10.13 -9.12
N LEU A 127 -7.24 11.34 -9.66
CA LEU A 127 -7.74 11.62 -11.01
C LEU A 127 -6.95 10.83 -12.06
N LEU A 128 -5.62 10.82 -11.98
CA LEU A 128 -4.77 10.07 -12.91
C LEU A 128 -5.03 8.56 -12.81
N LYS A 129 -5.17 8.00 -11.61
CA LYS A 129 -5.47 6.57 -11.43
C LYS A 129 -6.83 6.19 -12.02
N VAL A 130 -7.86 6.98 -11.76
CA VAL A 130 -9.22 6.73 -12.27
C VAL A 130 -9.23 6.84 -13.80
N SER A 131 -8.64 7.91 -14.36
CA SER A 131 -8.56 8.12 -15.80
C SER A 131 -7.80 6.99 -16.48
N ALA A 132 -6.59 6.68 -16.02
CA ALA A 132 -5.77 5.63 -16.61
C ALA A 132 -6.49 4.26 -16.56
N LEU A 133 -7.12 3.93 -15.42
CA LEU A 133 -7.84 2.67 -15.28
C LEU A 133 -9.10 2.64 -16.17
N SER A 134 -9.78 3.77 -16.41
CA SER A 134 -10.98 3.83 -17.23
C SER A 134 -10.70 3.60 -18.73
N GLU A 135 -9.48 3.84 -19.19
CA GLU A 135 -9.08 3.62 -20.58
C GLU A 135 -8.66 2.17 -20.86
N ILE A 136 -8.42 1.38 -19.80
CA ILE A 136 -8.02 -0.02 -19.96
C ILE A 136 -9.26 -0.88 -20.14
N ASN A 137 -9.48 -1.39 -21.35
CA ASN A 137 -10.62 -2.22 -21.69
C ASN A 137 -10.31 -3.73 -21.65
N GLN A 138 -9.04 -4.13 -21.86
CA GLN A 138 -8.61 -5.51 -21.89
C GLN A 138 -7.62 -5.82 -20.78
N TYR A 139 -7.63 -7.04 -20.28
CA TYR A 139 -6.69 -7.52 -19.27
C TYR A 139 -6.64 -6.67 -17.99
N ARG A 140 -7.71 -5.93 -17.65
CA ARG A 140 -7.79 -5.08 -16.46
C ARG A 140 -7.40 -5.84 -15.19
N TRP A 141 -7.89 -7.07 -15.04
CA TRP A 141 -7.56 -7.96 -13.93
C TRP A 141 -6.04 -8.15 -13.80
N LEU A 142 -5.35 -8.39 -14.91
CA LEU A 142 -3.90 -8.61 -14.93
C LEU A 142 -3.16 -7.35 -14.54
N ILE A 143 -3.58 -6.20 -15.07
CA ILE A 143 -2.97 -4.89 -14.75
C ILE A 143 -3.15 -4.55 -13.28
N LEU A 144 -4.32 -4.79 -12.69
CA LEU A 144 -4.56 -4.57 -11.26
C LEU A 144 -3.65 -5.43 -10.40
N ILE A 145 -3.45 -6.70 -10.74
CA ILE A 145 -2.58 -7.62 -10.03
C ILE A 145 -1.12 -7.20 -10.16
N ILE A 146 -0.64 -7.00 -11.39
CA ILE A 146 0.78 -6.69 -11.64
C ILE A 146 1.14 -5.32 -11.05
N SER A 147 0.33 -4.29 -11.27
CA SER A 147 0.63 -2.94 -10.76
C SER A 147 0.68 -2.90 -9.23
N SER A 148 -0.22 -3.62 -8.56
CA SER A 148 -0.24 -3.71 -7.10
C SER A 148 1.00 -4.45 -6.55
N GLY A 149 1.43 -5.54 -7.19
CA GLY A 149 2.64 -6.28 -6.84
C GLY A 149 3.92 -5.45 -7.07
N TRP A 150 4.04 -4.83 -8.25
CA TRP A 150 5.17 -3.96 -8.61
C TRP A 150 5.31 -2.75 -7.69
N ALA A 151 4.20 -2.11 -7.33
CA ALA A 151 4.24 -0.97 -6.40
C ALA A 151 4.85 -1.36 -5.06
N ARG A 152 4.54 -2.54 -4.55
CA ARG A 152 5.12 -3.06 -3.30
C ARG A 152 6.55 -3.53 -3.46
N TRP A 153 6.91 -4.08 -4.62
CA TRP A 153 8.30 -4.40 -4.93
C TRP A 153 9.16 -3.14 -4.98
N GLY A 154 8.69 -2.06 -5.59
CA GLY A 154 9.35 -0.76 -5.58
C GLY A 154 9.58 -0.22 -4.16
N GLN A 155 8.61 -0.40 -3.24
CA GLN A 155 8.77 -0.06 -1.83
C GLN A 155 9.90 -0.86 -1.17
N VAL A 156 9.97 -2.18 -1.40
CA VAL A 156 11.06 -3.03 -0.90
C VAL A 156 12.40 -2.59 -1.45
N GLY A 157 12.46 -2.26 -2.75
CA GLY A 157 13.65 -1.71 -3.38
C GLY A 157 14.12 -0.41 -2.71
N ALA A 158 13.20 0.49 -2.43
CA ALA A 158 13.53 1.74 -1.72
C ALA A 158 14.06 1.48 -0.31
N ILE A 159 13.45 0.56 0.45
CA ILE A 159 13.93 0.18 1.79
C ILE A 159 15.34 -0.44 1.75
N ALA A 160 15.62 -1.23 0.72
CA ALA A 160 16.93 -1.90 0.56
C ALA A 160 18.03 -0.94 0.12
N LEU A 161 17.72 0.02 -0.76
CA LEU A 161 18.72 0.89 -1.39
C LEU A 161 19.02 2.16 -0.58
N TYR A 162 18.07 2.66 0.20
CA TYR A 162 18.22 3.94 0.90
C TYR A 162 18.34 3.75 2.42
N PRO A 163 19.15 4.58 3.10
CA PRO A 163 19.22 4.58 4.55
C PRO A 163 17.90 5.09 5.14
N TYR A 164 17.44 4.44 6.21
CA TYR A 164 16.28 4.91 6.94
C TYR A 164 16.63 6.17 7.72
N PHE A 165 15.95 7.28 7.45
CA PHE A 165 16.34 8.61 7.92
C PHE A 165 15.89 8.89 9.36
N LYS A 166 14.91 8.15 9.89
CA LYS A 166 14.38 8.33 11.25
C LYS A 166 14.96 7.26 12.17
N ALA A 167 15.52 7.65 13.33
CA ALA A 167 15.98 6.69 14.35
C ALA A 167 14.81 5.85 14.91
N GLU A 168 13.59 6.41 14.94
CA GLU A 168 12.38 5.74 15.40
C GLU A 168 11.21 6.04 14.44
N GLY A 169 10.37 5.04 14.16
CA GLY A 169 9.19 5.20 13.29
C GLY A 169 8.60 3.86 12.86
N LYS A 170 7.37 3.89 12.32
CA LYS A 170 6.62 2.70 11.85
C LYS A 170 7.35 1.88 10.75
N GLY A 171 8.48 2.34 10.24
CA GLY A 171 9.27 1.65 9.23
C GLY A 171 10.64 1.17 9.72
N SER A 172 11.06 1.47 10.98
CA SER A 172 12.37 1.09 11.49
C SER A 172 12.57 -0.43 11.54
N PHE A 173 11.52 -1.18 11.83
CA PHE A 173 11.54 -2.65 11.90
C PHE A 173 11.68 -3.36 10.54
N HIS A 174 11.69 -2.63 9.43
CA HIS A 174 11.92 -3.22 8.11
C HIS A 174 13.40 -3.51 7.83
N LYS A 175 14.34 -2.99 8.64
CA LYS A 175 15.78 -3.14 8.44
C LYS A 175 16.44 -4.23 9.30
N ASP A 176 15.75 -4.74 10.29
CA ASP A 176 16.17 -5.86 11.13
C ASP A 176 15.68 -7.18 10.50
#